data_3753c0b5c80706f8d04db922cf6f430f
#
_entry.id   3753c0b5c80706f8d04db922cf6f430f
#
_cell.length_a   1.000
_cell.length_b   1.000
_cell.length_c   1.000
_cell.angle_alpha   90.00
_cell.angle_beta   90.00
_cell.angle_gamma   90.00
#
_symmetry.space_group_name_H-M   'P 1'
#
loop_
_entity.id
_entity.type
_entity.pdbx_description
1 polymer ?
#
loop_
_entity_poly.entity_id
_entity_poly.type
_entity_poly.pdbx_seq_one_letter_code
_entity_poly.pdbx_strand_id
1 'polypeptide(L)'
;GATTSSGYVGQSTSAVYLDELAITTSGQQPSVRMVDIARIEALAGPQGTLYGADSQAGTLKIITNKPEMNVSELILDISVRDSSEGKGSHDGSIVVNIPLIEDKLAARFVAFDAKDGGFIDNVYGKTITNDLKADALYGRSPSGWGTLDNADVVEDDINDHKVTGWRAALRWEINDQWSADLTHIQQKTDSGSYSGFDPNVGDLQDIRYNEEFYKTDYNMSSLVIEADLGFAQLVSATSYYDQDLSFNQDITNYHKSYSAYYCIEYAGD
;
A
#
# COMPACT_ATOMS: atom_id res chain seq x y z
N GLY A 1 -8.03 1.20 -6.74
CA GLY A 1 -7.25 2.25 -6.10
C GLY A 1 -8.09 3.46 -5.79
N ALA A 2 -8.06 3.92 -4.56
CA ALA A 2 -8.70 5.16 -4.18
C ALA A 2 -7.91 6.32 -4.81
N THR A 3 -8.54 7.14 -5.62
CA THR A 3 -7.96 8.39 -6.08
C THR A 3 -8.37 9.48 -5.11
N THR A 4 -7.44 9.97 -4.30
CA THR A 4 -7.66 11.19 -3.53
C THR A 4 -7.45 12.39 -4.44
N SER A 5 -8.53 12.96 -4.95
CA SER A 5 -8.47 14.28 -5.51
C SER A 5 -8.91 15.29 -4.45
N SER A 6 -8.02 16.21 -4.11
CA SER A 6 -8.32 17.47 -3.40
C SER A 6 -9.29 17.37 -2.22
N GLY A 7 -8.88 16.74 -1.12
CA GLY A 7 -9.57 16.85 0.16
C GLY A 7 -10.86 16.03 0.31
N TYR A 8 -11.31 15.34 -0.71
CA TYR A 8 -12.40 14.38 -0.61
C TYR A 8 -11.83 12.96 -0.52
N VAL A 9 -11.98 12.36 0.63
CA VAL A 9 -11.69 10.94 0.82
C VAL A 9 -12.80 10.16 0.10
N GLY A 10 -12.50 9.62 -1.09
CA GLY A 10 -13.43 8.76 -1.82
C GLY A 10 -13.67 7.47 -1.02
N GLN A 11 -14.93 7.09 -0.83
CA GLN A 11 -15.25 5.77 -0.29
C GLN A 11 -14.89 4.71 -1.34
N SER A 12 -14.29 3.60 -0.90
CA SER A 12 -14.10 2.45 -1.76
C SER A 12 -15.45 1.84 -2.15
N THR A 13 -15.58 1.42 -3.39
CA THR A 13 -16.77 0.67 -3.84
C THR A 13 -16.58 -0.83 -3.76
N SER A 14 -15.35 -1.28 -3.46
CA SER A 14 -14.99 -2.69 -3.31
C SER A 14 -14.35 -2.92 -1.95
N ALA A 15 -14.92 -3.84 -1.17
CA ALA A 15 -14.36 -4.23 0.11
C ALA A 15 -13.18 -5.19 -0.08
N VAL A 16 -12.16 -5.05 0.76
CA VAL A 16 -11.05 -6.01 0.85
C VAL A 16 -11.05 -6.62 2.25
N TYR A 17 -10.96 -7.94 2.26
CA TYR A 17 -10.87 -8.75 3.47
C TYR A 17 -9.54 -9.49 3.52
N LEU A 18 -8.95 -9.56 4.68
CA LEU A 18 -7.86 -10.46 4.98
C LEU A 18 -8.36 -11.49 5.99
N ASP A 19 -8.46 -12.75 5.55
CA ASP A 19 -9.20 -13.80 6.22
C ASP A 19 -10.67 -13.38 6.50
N GLU A 20 -11.10 -13.33 7.75
CA GLU A 20 -12.45 -12.90 8.15
C GLU A 20 -12.55 -11.40 8.51
N LEU A 21 -11.50 -10.61 8.24
CA LEU A 21 -11.40 -9.22 8.68
C LEU A 21 -11.51 -8.25 7.53
N ALA A 22 -12.43 -7.28 7.65
CA ALA A 22 -12.47 -6.15 6.75
C ALA A 22 -11.26 -5.24 6.99
N ILE A 23 -10.44 -5.06 5.96
CA ILE A 23 -9.28 -4.16 5.98
C ILE A 23 -9.48 -2.94 5.09
N THR A 24 -10.69 -2.76 4.57
CA THR A 24 -11.05 -1.57 3.79
C THR A 24 -11.11 -0.36 4.71
N THR A 25 -10.34 0.66 4.38
CA THR A 25 -10.34 1.94 5.08
C THR A 25 -10.75 3.06 4.13
N SER A 26 -11.35 4.13 4.68
CA SER A 26 -11.66 5.31 3.90
C SER A 26 -10.37 5.95 3.38
N GLY A 27 -10.28 6.16 2.07
CA GLY A 27 -9.19 6.85 1.41
C GLY A 27 -8.16 5.96 0.77
N GLN A 28 -7.57 5.02 1.47
CA GLN A 28 -6.58 4.10 0.90
C GLN A 28 -6.70 2.71 1.53
N GLN A 29 -6.74 1.71 0.66
CA GLN A 29 -6.71 0.33 1.11
C GLN A 29 -5.27 -0.09 1.39
N PRO A 30 -5.00 -0.83 2.46
CA PRO A 30 -3.68 -1.36 2.73
C PRO A 30 -3.25 -2.31 1.63
N SER A 31 -2.01 -2.17 1.17
CA SER A 31 -1.40 -3.12 0.24
C SER A 31 -0.85 -4.29 1.04
N VAL A 32 -1.56 -5.41 1.04
CA VAL A 32 -1.12 -6.64 1.72
C VAL A 32 -0.06 -7.35 0.89
N ARG A 33 1.10 -7.67 1.47
CA ARG A 33 2.11 -8.50 0.81
C ARG A 33 1.60 -9.94 0.64
N MET A 34 1.63 -10.44 -0.59
CA MET A 34 1.11 -11.76 -0.96
C MET A 34 2.14 -12.86 -0.67
N VAL A 35 2.40 -13.12 0.61
CA VAL A 35 3.28 -14.20 1.07
C VAL A 35 2.47 -15.19 1.89
N ASP A 36 2.63 -16.48 1.61
CA ASP A 36 1.96 -17.58 2.31
C ASP A 36 0.42 -17.45 2.26
N ILE A 37 -0.09 -17.16 1.07
CA ILE A 37 -1.52 -17.03 0.77
C ILE A 37 -2.08 -18.36 0.27
N ALA A 38 -3.18 -18.81 0.87
CA ALA A 38 -3.88 -20.03 0.45
C ALA A 38 -4.63 -19.80 -0.86
N ARG A 39 -5.38 -18.68 -0.94
CA ARG A 39 -6.16 -18.32 -2.14
C ARG A 39 -6.68 -16.89 -2.05
N ILE A 40 -7.12 -16.38 -3.18
CA ILE A 40 -7.82 -15.11 -3.31
C ILE A 40 -9.19 -15.38 -3.91
N GLU A 41 -10.24 -14.87 -3.27
CA GLU A 41 -11.62 -14.99 -3.72
C GLU A 41 -12.13 -13.62 -4.15
N ALA A 42 -12.69 -13.53 -5.36
CA ALA A 42 -13.32 -12.32 -5.87
C ALA A 42 -14.84 -12.55 -6.00
N LEU A 43 -15.61 -11.82 -5.23
CA LEU A 43 -17.07 -11.86 -5.23
C LEU A 43 -17.58 -10.67 -6.04
N ALA A 44 -18.07 -10.91 -7.24
CA ALA A 44 -18.55 -9.87 -8.13
C ALA A 44 -19.99 -9.42 -7.76
N GLY A 45 -20.24 -8.12 -7.92
CA GLY A 45 -21.53 -7.51 -7.65
C GLY A 45 -21.76 -7.13 -6.18
N PRO A 46 -22.91 -6.52 -5.86
CA PRO A 46 -23.18 -6.02 -4.51
C PRO A 46 -23.21 -7.15 -3.46
N GLN A 47 -22.37 -7.02 -2.45
CA GLN A 47 -22.23 -7.98 -1.34
C GLN A 47 -22.57 -7.35 0.04
N GLY A 48 -23.20 -6.18 0.07
CA GLY A 48 -23.40 -5.39 1.28
C GLY A 48 -24.15 -6.07 2.42
N THR A 49 -24.99 -7.08 2.13
CA THR A 49 -25.73 -7.83 3.16
C THR A 49 -24.86 -8.74 4.00
N LEU A 50 -23.75 -9.26 3.44
CA LEU A 50 -22.84 -10.17 4.13
C LEU A 50 -21.53 -9.47 4.53
N TYR A 51 -21.07 -8.54 3.69
CA TYR A 51 -19.75 -7.90 3.83
C TYR A 51 -19.85 -6.41 4.19
N GLY A 52 -21.05 -5.89 4.49
CA GLY A 52 -21.25 -4.54 5.01
C GLY A 52 -20.94 -3.43 4.02
N ALA A 53 -20.52 -2.28 4.55
CA ALA A 53 -20.16 -1.11 3.77
C ALA A 53 -19.01 -1.40 2.79
N ASP A 54 -18.89 -0.56 1.75
CA ASP A 54 -17.83 -0.64 0.72
C ASP A 54 -17.91 -1.85 -0.24
N SER A 55 -18.89 -2.76 -0.07
CA SER A 55 -19.07 -3.93 -0.95
C SER A 55 -20.11 -3.68 -2.06
N GLN A 56 -20.12 -2.49 -2.67
CA GLN A 56 -21.10 -2.12 -3.70
C GLN A 56 -20.79 -2.75 -5.07
N ALA A 57 -19.51 -2.76 -5.47
CA ALA A 57 -19.06 -3.35 -6.71
C ALA A 57 -18.60 -4.79 -6.55
N GLY A 58 -18.23 -5.20 -5.34
CA GLY A 58 -17.77 -6.52 -5.02
C GLY A 58 -16.93 -6.59 -3.76
N THR A 59 -16.42 -7.78 -3.47
CA THR A 59 -15.54 -8.06 -2.33
C THR A 59 -14.37 -8.90 -2.78
N LEU A 60 -13.16 -8.53 -2.35
CA LEU A 60 -11.94 -9.31 -2.52
C LEU A 60 -11.56 -9.90 -1.16
N LYS A 61 -11.48 -11.23 -1.04
CA LYS A 61 -10.97 -11.91 0.14
C LYS A 61 -9.59 -12.50 -0.14
N ILE A 62 -8.62 -12.12 0.65
CA ILE A 62 -7.28 -12.70 0.68
C ILE A 62 -7.26 -13.67 1.85
N ILE A 63 -7.06 -14.94 1.59
CA ILE A 63 -7.11 -16.01 2.59
C ILE A 63 -5.70 -16.54 2.79
N THR A 64 -5.20 -16.41 4.03
CA THR A 64 -3.86 -16.87 4.39
C THR A 64 -3.84 -18.37 4.69
N ASN A 65 -2.67 -19.01 4.57
CA ASN A 65 -2.50 -20.37 5.07
C ASN A 65 -2.60 -20.36 6.60
N LYS A 66 -3.47 -21.22 7.12
CA LYS A 66 -3.63 -21.44 8.55
C LYS A 66 -2.55 -22.41 9.07
N PRO A 67 -2.25 -22.39 10.39
CA PRO A 67 -1.40 -23.41 10.98
C PRO A 67 -1.93 -24.82 10.73
N GLU A 68 -1.08 -25.72 10.26
CA GLU A 68 -1.41 -27.10 9.99
C GLU A 68 -1.01 -28.00 11.17
N MET A 69 -1.97 -28.83 11.62
CA MET A 69 -1.72 -29.82 12.66
C MET A 69 -0.79 -30.92 12.13
N ASN A 70 0.10 -31.42 12.99
CA ASN A 70 0.97 -32.56 12.70
C ASN A 70 1.95 -32.38 11.53
N VAL A 71 2.10 -31.16 11.02
CA VAL A 71 3.04 -30.83 9.95
C VAL A 71 4.12 -29.93 10.48
N SER A 72 5.39 -30.33 10.37
CA SER A 72 6.54 -29.44 10.57
C SER A 72 7.05 -29.01 9.19
N GLU A 73 6.99 -27.70 8.91
CA GLU A 73 7.35 -27.15 7.60
C GLU A 73 8.27 -25.95 7.76
N LEU A 74 9.24 -25.86 6.87
CA LEU A 74 10.09 -24.68 6.69
C LEU A 74 10.16 -24.39 5.19
N ILE A 75 9.69 -23.21 4.79
CA ILE A 75 9.84 -22.70 3.43
C ILE A 75 10.73 -21.47 3.50
N LEU A 76 11.72 -21.42 2.62
CA LEU A 76 12.58 -20.26 2.41
C LEU A 76 12.53 -19.89 0.93
N ASP A 77 12.15 -18.66 0.65
CA ASP A 77 12.12 -18.11 -0.70
C ASP A 77 13.02 -16.89 -0.77
N ILE A 78 13.92 -16.83 -1.75
CA ILE A 78 14.85 -15.71 -1.95
C ILE A 78 14.96 -15.45 -3.44
N SER A 79 14.75 -14.19 -3.82
CA SER A 79 14.92 -13.70 -5.18
C SER A 79 15.77 -12.43 -5.17
N VAL A 80 16.68 -12.34 -6.12
CA VAL A 80 17.49 -11.13 -6.38
C VAL A 80 17.34 -10.79 -7.86
N ARG A 81 17.09 -9.53 -8.13
CA ARG A 81 16.91 -9.02 -9.50
C ARG A 81 17.79 -7.79 -9.69
N ASP A 82 18.34 -7.66 -10.88
CA ASP A 82 19.10 -6.48 -11.29
C ASP A 82 18.39 -5.81 -12.46
N SER A 83 18.47 -4.49 -12.52
CA SER A 83 17.90 -3.68 -13.58
C SER A 83 19.00 -2.91 -14.28
N SER A 84 18.94 -2.81 -15.61
CA SER A 84 19.94 -2.08 -16.40
C SER A 84 19.90 -0.56 -16.18
N GLU A 85 18.75 -0.05 -15.76
CA GLU A 85 18.48 1.39 -15.63
C GLU A 85 18.02 1.75 -14.21
N GLY A 86 18.48 1.02 -13.18
CA GLY A 86 18.07 1.30 -11.81
C GLY A 86 18.81 0.46 -10.78
N LYS A 87 18.45 0.64 -9.51
CA LYS A 87 19.03 -0.11 -8.38
C LYS A 87 18.54 -1.57 -8.35
N GLY A 88 19.38 -2.44 -7.79
CA GLY A 88 19.05 -3.85 -7.59
C GLY A 88 17.85 -4.04 -6.65
N SER A 89 17.10 -5.11 -6.87
CA SER A 89 15.92 -5.52 -6.10
C SER A 89 16.15 -6.85 -5.41
N HIS A 90 15.50 -7.06 -4.29
CA HIS A 90 15.48 -8.35 -3.61
C HIS A 90 14.10 -8.64 -3.02
N ASP A 91 13.82 -9.92 -2.84
CA ASP A 91 12.63 -10.43 -2.19
C ASP A 91 13.02 -11.66 -1.39
N GLY A 92 12.68 -11.69 -0.12
CA GLY A 92 12.95 -12.81 0.76
C GLY A 92 11.75 -13.09 1.67
N SER A 93 11.43 -14.37 1.85
CA SER A 93 10.44 -14.79 2.84
C SER A 93 10.83 -16.09 3.51
N ILE A 94 10.35 -16.24 4.74
CA ILE A 94 10.46 -17.47 5.52
C ILE A 94 9.11 -17.81 6.09
N VAL A 95 8.72 -19.09 5.96
CA VAL A 95 7.51 -19.64 6.55
C VAL A 95 7.90 -20.83 7.42
N VAL A 96 7.39 -20.85 8.64
CA VAL A 96 7.62 -21.93 9.60
C VAL A 96 6.27 -22.40 10.13
N ASN A 97 5.98 -23.69 10.02
CA ASN A 97 4.82 -24.32 10.65
C ASN A 97 5.28 -25.36 11.68
N ILE A 98 4.77 -25.27 12.90
CA ILE A 98 5.18 -26.12 14.02
C ILE A 98 3.93 -26.66 14.74
N PRO A 99 3.71 -27.98 14.76
CA PRO A 99 2.74 -28.58 15.66
C PRO A 99 3.29 -28.49 17.10
N LEU A 100 2.54 -27.82 17.96
CA LEU A 100 2.92 -27.64 19.38
C LEU A 100 2.34 -28.75 20.26
N ILE A 101 1.11 -29.19 19.94
CA ILE A 101 0.42 -30.31 20.58
C ILE A 101 -0.26 -31.10 19.46
N GLU A 102 0.04 -32.39 19.36
CA GLU A 102 -0.51 -33.30 18.35
C GLU A 102 -2.05 -33.19 18.28
N ASP A 103 -2.59 -33.07 17.08
CA ASP A 103 -4.01 -32.89 16.76
C ASP A 103 -4.72 -31.71 17.44
N LYS A 104 -4.01 -30.87 18.21
CA LYS A 104 -4.68 -29.84 19.02
C LYS A 104 -4.17 -28.43 18.84
N LEU A 105 -2.88 -28.21 18.69
CA LEU A 105 -2.33 -26.87 18.66
C LEU A 105 -1.17 -26.79 17.68
N ALA A 106 -1.27 -25.88 16.73
CA ALA A 106 -0.19 -25.57 15.80
C ALA A 106 0.07 -24.06 15.74
N ALA A 107 1.29 -23.71 15.42
CA ALA A 107 1.73 -22.35 15.19
C ALA A 107 2.30 -22.21 13.77
N ARG A 108 2.02 -21.08 13.12
CA ARG A 108 2.60 -20.70 11.84
C ARG A 108 3.19 -19.30 11.94
N PHE A 109 4.43 -19.16 11.52
CA PHE A 109 5.14 -17.90 11.49
C PHE A 109 5.61 -17.60 10.08
N VAL A 110 5.43 -16.37 9.64
CA VAL A 110 5.86 -15.86 8.33
C VAL A 110 6.60 -14.56 8.55
N ALA A 111 7.75 -14.39 7.92
CA ALA A 111 8.43 -13.10 7.86
C ALA A 111 8.88 -12.84 6.43
N PHE A 112 8.93 -11.57 6.04
CA PHE A 112 9.33 -11.16 4.69
C PHE A 112 10.02 -9.80 4.69
N ASP A 113 10.94 -9.64 3.74
CA ASP A 113 11.59 -8.39 3.41
C ASP A 113 11.73 -8.32 1.88
N ALA A 114 11.22 -7.26 1.29
CA ALA A 114 11.29 -7.06 -0.14
C ALA A 114 11.64 -5.60 -0.45
N LYS A 115 12.50 -5.41 -1.43
CA LYS A 115 12.83 -4.10 -1.98
C LYS A 115 12.84 -4.18 -3.51
N ASP A 116 12.01 -3.36 -4.14
CA ASP A 116 12.12 -3.04 -5.56
C ASP A 116 12.98 -1.78 -5.68
N GLY A 117 14.07 -1.87 -6.42
CA GLY A 117 14.99 -0.74 -6.65
C GLY A 117 14.31 0.33 -7.52
N GLY A 118 14.61 1.59 -7.24
CA GLY A 118 14.18 2.72 -8.07
C GLY A 118 14.84 2.69 -9.45
N PHE A 119 14.27 3.47 -10.38
CA PHE A 119 14.74 3.62 -11.74
C PHE A 119 14.39 4.99 -12.35
N ILE A 120 13.88 5.92 -11.56
CA ILE A 120 13.60 7.30 -11.96
C ILE A 120 14.59 8.23 -11.26
N ASP A 121 15.29 9.04 -12.05
CA ASP A 121 16.24 10.02 -11.53
C ASP A 121 15.58 11.38 -11.36
N ASN A 122 15.75 11.98 -10.18
CA ASN A 122 15.45 13.38 -9.97
C ASN A 122 16.66 14.22 -10.37
N VAL A 123 16.63 14.77 -11.59
CA VAL A 123 17.74 15.56 -12.10
C VAL A 123 17.60 17.04 -11.73
N TYR A 124 18.72 17.75 -11.73
CA TYR A 124 18.71 19.18 -11.43
C TYR A 124 17.87 19.99 -12.42
N GLY A 125 17.02 20.84 -11.88
CA GLY A 125 16.23 21.77 -12.65
C GLY A 125 15.80 23.01 -11.87
N LYS A 126 15.36 24.01 -12.61
CA LYS A 126 14.78 25.23 -12.06
C LYS A 126 13.38 25.43 -12.56
N THR A 127 12.52 25.96 -11.69
CA THR A 127 11.25 26.45 -12.17
C THR A 127 11.53 27.58 -13.16
N ILE A 128 11.06 27.40 -14.41
CA ILE A 128 10.91 28.53 -15.31
C ILE A 128 9.79 29.37 -14.71
N THR A 129 10.11 30.53 -14.19
CA THR A 129 9.06 31.45 -13.78
C THR A 129 8.21 31.73 -15.01
N ASN A 130 6.89 31.60 -14.90
CA ASN A 130 5.96 31.99 -15.97
C ASN A 130 5.98 33.52 -16.22
N ASP A 131 6.85 34.24 -15.56
CA ASP A 131 7.07 35.65 -15.65
C ASP A 131 7.19 36.10 -17.11
N LEU A 132 7.94 35.36 -17.91
CA LEU A 132 8.13 35.71 -19.33
C LEU A 132 6.82 35.61 -20.16
N LYS A 133 5.92 34.70 -19.85
CA LYS A 133 4.62 34.58 -20.55
C LYS A 133 3.57 35.53 -19.97
N ALA A 134 3.51 35.66 -18.67
CA ALA A 134 2.63 36.61 -18.01
C ALA A 134 3.02 38.06 -18.29
N ASP A 135 4.30 38.40 -18.23
CA ASP A 135 4.80 39.73 -18.60
C ASP A 135 4.60 40.03 -20.08
N ALA A 136 4.81 39.05 -20.98
CA ALA A 136 4.61 39.25 -22.41
C ALA A 136 3.14 39.42 -22.80
N LEU A 137 2.22 38.77 -22.09
CA LEU A 137 0.77 38.77 -22.40
C LEU A 137 0.02 39.89 -21.64
N TYR A 138 0.42 40.24 -20.42
CA TYR A 138 -0.36 41.08 -19.52
C TYR A 138 0.41 42.21 -18.85
N GLY A 139 1.74 42.32 -19.09
CA GLY A 139 2.59 43.34 -18.47
C GLY A 139 2.64 43.28 -16.95
N ARG A 140 2.38 42.13 -16.38
CA ARG A 140 2.39 41.86 -14.92
C ARG A 140 3.25 40.67 -14.63
N SER A 141 4.32 40.85 -13.91
CA SER A 141 5.04 39.77 -13.23
C SER A 141 4.20 39.28 -12.09
N PRO A 142 3.91 37.94 -11.95
CA PRO A 142 3.34 37.39 -10.76
C PRO A 142 4.34 37.60 -9.63
N SER A 143 4.30 38.76 -9.02
CA SER A 143 5.21 39.16 -7.96
C SER A 143 5.10 38.19 -6.79
N GLY A 144 6.16 37.46 -6.49
CA GLY A 144 6.31 36.70 -5.26
C GLY A 144 6.65 35.21 -5.40
N TRP A 145 6.65 34.65 -6.56
CA TRP A 145 6.91 33.23 -6.78
C TRP A 145 8.36 32.96 -7.19
N GLY A 146 9.33 33.51 -6.74
CA GLY A 146 10.75 33.34 -7.07
C GLY A 146 11.09 32.10 -7.91
N THR A 147 12.28 32.00 -8.41
CA THR A 147 12.79 30.80 -9.05
C THR A 147 13.11 29.78 -7.96
N LEU A 148 12.44 28.61 -7.98
CA LEU A 148 12.82 27.47 -7.17
C LEU A 148 13.82 26.63 -7.96
N ASP A 149 14.77 26.03 -7.29
CA ASP A 149 15.55 24.91 -7.83
C ASP A 149 15.45 23.71 -6.89
N ASN A 150 15.90 22.57 -7.34
CA ASN A 150 15.82 21.32 -6.60
C ASN A 150 17.20 20.78 -6.19
N ALA A 151 18.20 21.64 -6.07
CA ALA A 151 19.56 21.20 -5.80
C ALA A 151 19.70 20.31 -4.54
N ASP A 152 18.86 20.55 -3.55
CA ASP A 152 18.89 19.82 -2.28
C ASP A 152 18.22 18.43 -2.33
N VAL A 153 17.49 18.11 -3.41
CA VAL A 153 16.72 16.85 -3.57
C VAL A 153 17.06 16.10 -4.86
N VAL A 154 18.15 16.46 -5.53
CA VAL A 154 18.66 15.71 -6.68
C VAL A 154 19.18 14.36 -6.20
N GLU A 155 18.62 13.28 -6.75
CA GLU A 155 18.96 11.90 -6.37
C GLU A 155 18.62 10.95 -7.50
N ASP A 156 19.42 9.89 -7.67
CA ASP A 156 19.17 8.82 -8.63
C ASP A 156 18.22 7.79 -8.03
N ASP A 157 17.33 7.21 -8.88
CA ASP A 157 16.48 6.08 -8.54
C ASP A 157 15.50 6.35 -7.37
N ILE A 158 14.83 7.51 -7.40
CA ILE A 158 14.01 8.03 -6.30
C ILE A 158 12.71 7.24 -6.03
N ASN A 159 12.31 6.33 -6.90
CA ASN A 159 11.03 5.61 -6.83
C ASN A 159 11.16 4.18 -6.30
N ASP A 160 12.06 3.94 -5.36
CA ASP A 160 12.18 2.63 -4.72
C ASP A 160 10.94 2.28 -3.89
N HIS A 161 10.72 0.98 -3.67
CA HIS A 161 9.60 0.48 -2.89
C HIS A 161 10.08 -0.65 -1.97
N LYS A 162 9.92 -0.47 -0.67
CA LYS A 162 10.31 -1.44 0.35
C LYS A 162 9.12 -1.90 1.17
N VAL A 163 8.99 -3.20 1.36
CA VAL A 163 7.96 -3.81 2.23
C VAL A 163 8.63 -4.80 3.17
N THR A 164 8.40 -4.64 4.45
CA THR A 164 8.87 -5.57 5.48
C THR A 164 7.71 -5.95 6.39
N GLY A 165 7.70 -7.17 6.88
CA GLY A 165 6.64 -7.56 7.80
C GLY A 165 6.74 -8.99 8.30
N TRP A 166 5.79 -9.33 9.16
CA TRP A 166 5.67 -10.67 9.71
C TRP A 166 4.22 -10.97 10.10
N ARG A 167 3.90 -12.25 10.13
CA ARG A 167 2.63 -12.79 10.61
C ARG A 167 2.91 -13.95 11.56
N ALA A 168 2.24 -13.97 12.70
CA ALA A 168 2.20 -15.11 13.61
C ALA A 168 0.75 -15.57 13.78
N ALA A 169 0.52 -16.86 13.64
CA ALA A 169 -0.79 -17.47 13.78
C ALA A 169 -0.72 -18.68 14.71
N LEU A 170 -1.75 -18.85 15.51
CA LEU A 170 -1.99 -20.04 16.35
C LEU A 170 -3.37 -20.59 15.99
N ARG A 171 -3.43 -21.89 15.75
CA ARG A 171 -4.68 -22.63 15.59
C ARG A 171 -4.82 -23.63 16.70
N TRP A 172 -5.95 -23.59 17.41
CA TRP A 172 -6.26 -24.46 18.52
C TRP A 172 -7.57 -25.21 18.25
N GLU A 173 -7.50 -26.54 18.10
CA GLU A 173 -8.62 -27.45 18.12
C GLU A 173 -8.93 -27.77 19.59
N ILE A 174 -9.88 -27.03 20.17
CA ILE A 174 -10.24 -27.12 21.61
C ILE A 174 -10.85 -28.49 21.89
N ASN A 175 -11.73 -28.91 20.99
CA ASN A 175 -12.32 -30.25 20.92
C ASN A 175 -12.92 -30.47 19.52
N ASP A 176 -13.61 -31.59 19.30
CA ASP A 176 -14.22 -31.99 18.01
C ASP A 176 -15.25 -30.97 17.46
N GLN A 177 -15.72 -30.04 18.29
CA GLN A 177 -16.77 -29.08 17.94
C GLN A 177 -16.26 -27.64 17.93
N TRP A 178 -15.17 -27.31 18.61
CA TRP A 178 -14.71 -25.95 18.79
C TRP A 178 -13.26 -25.76 18.36
N SER A 179 -13.03 -24.77 17.52
CA SER A 179 -11.69 -24.32 17.17
C SER A 179 -11.52 -22.81 17.38
N ALA A 180 -10.29 -22.38 17.51
CA ALA A 180 -9.93 -20.97 17.62
C ALA A 180 -8.65 -20.68 16.81
N ASP A 181 -8.69 -19.64 16.00
CA ASP A 181 -7.55 -19.09 15.25
C ASP A 181 -7.20 -17.71 15.81
N LEU A 182 -5.98 -17.54 16.32
CA LEU A 182 -5.44 -16.26 16.73
C LEU A 182 -4.34 -15.87 15.73
N THR A 183 -4.45 -14.67 15.15
CA THR A 183 -3.47 -14.17 14.18
C THR A 183 -3.05 -12.75 14.54
N HIS A 184 -1.76 -12.47 14.38
CA HIS A 184 -1.22 -11.12 14.42
C HIS A 184 -0.34 -10.87 13.21
N ILE A 185 -0.50 -9.70 12.60
CA ILE A 185 0.22 -9.27 11.39
C ILE A 185 0.75 -7.86 11.65
N GLN A 186 2.00 -7.64 11.28
CA GLN A 186 2.59 -6.31 11.15
C GLN A 186 3.24 -6.17 9.78
N GLN A 187 3.00 -5.06 9.10
CA GLN A 187 3.66 -4.73 7.85
C GLN A 187 3.99 -3.24 7.79
N LYS A 188 5.21 -2.96 7.33
CA LYS A 188 5.67 -1.62 6.99
C LYS A 188 5.96 -1.54 5.50
N THR A 189 5.48 -0.45 4.90
CA THR A 189 5.76 -0.11 3.51
C THR A 189 6.39 1.26 3.46
N ASP A 190 7.49 1.39 2.75
CA ASP A 190 8.19 2.64 2.50
C ASP A 190 8.43 2.75 1.00
N SER A 191 7.81 3.72 0.37
CA SER A 191 7.94 3.98 -1.06
C SER A 191 8.47 5.38 -1.25
N GLY A 192 9.42 5.51 -2.13
CA GLY A 192 9.90 6.79 -2.61
C GLY A 192 8.89 7.48 -3.54
N SER A 193 9.40 8.22 -4.49
CA SER A 193 8.61 9.02 -5.41
C SER A 193 7.69 8.17 -6.30
N TYR A 194 6.74 8.84 -6.93
CA TYR A 194 5.90 8.27 -7.97
C TYR A 194 6.74 7.86 -9.20
N SER A 195 6.41 6.71 -9.79
CA SER A 195 7.14 6.10 -10.93
C SER A 195 6.89 6.78 -12.29
N GLY A 196 6.39 8.02 -12.29
CA GLY A 196 6.25 8.81 -13.51
C GLY A 196 7.52 9.61 -13.81
N PHE A 197 7.78 9.87 -15.07
CA PHE A 197 8.86 10.72 -15.54
C PHE A 197 8.37 11.70 -16.63
N ASP A 198 9.12 12.79 -16.86
CA ASP A 198 8.80 13.73 -17.93
C ASP A 198 9.70 13.51 -19.16
N PRO A 199 9.14 13.02 -20.29
CA PRO A 199 9.92 12.77 -21.51
C PRO A 199 10.61 14.05 -22.09
N ASN A 200 10.20 15.25 -21.67
CA ASN A 200 10.85 16.48 -22.06
C ASN A 200 12.11 16.77 -21.24
N VAL A 201 12.25 16.14 -20.07
CA VAL A 201 13.45 16.21 -19.23
C VAL A 201 14.47 15.18 -19.69
N GLY A 202 14.05 13.93 -19.83
CA GLY A 202 14.89 12.83 -20.28
C GLY A 202 14.19 11.49 -20.13
N ASP A 203 14.82 10.43 -20.63
CA ASP A 203 14.33 9.06 -20.40
C ASP A 203 14.55 8.68 -18.94
N LEU A 204 13.49 8.21 -18.27
CA LEU A 204 13.47 7.88 -16.84
C LEU A 204 13.90 9.03 -15.92
N GLN A 205 13.77 10.30 -16.37
CA GLN A 205 14.15 11.48 -15.61
C GLN A 205 12.98 12.39 -15.32
N ASP A 206 13.02 13.05 -14.16
CA ASP A 206 12.05 14.06 -13.77
C ASP A 206 12.71 15.19 -12.97
N ILE A 207 12.00 16.28 -12.75
CA ILE A 207 12.40 17.39 -11.90
C ILE A 207 11.38 17.53 -10.77
N ARG A 208 11.72 17.02 -9.61
CA ARG A 208 10.98 17.16 -8.36
C ARG A 208 11.64 18.18 -7.46
N TYR A 209 10.86 19.09 -6.91
CA TYR A 209 11.35 20.19 -6.06
C TYR A 209 11.27 19.89 -4.58
N ASN A 210 10.57 18.80 -4.21
CA ASN A 210 10.46 18.31 -2.85
C ASN A 210 10.63 16.79 -2.82
N GLU A 211 11.14 16.28 -1.72
CA GLU A 211 11.19 14.85 -1.48
C GLU A 211 9.76 14.27 -1.48
N GLU A 212 9.54 13.23 -2.25
CA GLU A 212 8.28 12.49 -2.25
C GLU A 212 8.43 11.18 -1.50
N PHE A 213 7.44 10.83 -0.73
CA PHE A 213 7.38 9.52 -0.06
C PHE A 213 5.95 9.12 0.27
N TYR A 214 5.76 7.82 0.42
CA TYR A 214 4.54 7.19 0.90
C TYR A 214 4.90 6.09 1.89
N LYS A 215 4.54 6.25 3.16
CA LYS A 215 4.89 5.32 4.23
C LYS A 215 3.64 4.84 4.94
N THR A 216 3.51 3.53 5.08
CA THR A 216 2.46 2.92 5.90
C THR A 216 3.04 1.94 6.89
N ASP A 217 2.49 1.94 8.09
CA ASP A 217 2.73 0.93 9.11
C ASP A 217 1.36 0.45 9.59
N TYR A 218 1.06 -0.82 9.45
CA TYR A 218 -0.17 -1.35 9.99
C TYR A 218 0.06 -2.58 10.87
N ASN A 219 -0.79 -2.66 11.88
CA ASN A 219 -0.86 -3.77 12.82
C ASN A 219 -2.29 -4.32 12.83
N MET A 220 -2.42 -5.62 12.77
CA MET A 220 -3.69 -6.28 12.81
C MET A 220 -3.62 -7.50 13.73
N SER A 221 -4.58 -7.60 14.65
CA SER A 221 -4.78 -8.79 15.47
C SER A 221 -6.18 -9.32 15.26
N SER A 222 -6.34 -10.62 15.18
CA SER A 222 -7.63 -11.27 14.98
C SER A 222 -7.77 -12.52 15.84
N LEU A 223 -8.98 -12.73 16.32
CA LEU A 223 -9.44 -13.98 16.95
C LEU A 223 -10.69 -14.44 16.25
N VAL A 224 -10.62 -15.61 15.63
CA VAL A 224 -11.77 -16.29 15.02
C VAL A 224 -12.07 -17.53 15.84
N ILE A 225 -13.31 -17.67 16.26
CA ILE A 225 -13.82 -18.85 16.98
C ILE A 225 -14.88 -19.50 16.09
N GLU A 226 -14.71 -20.77 15.80
CA GLU A 226 -15.67 -21.57 15.06
C GLU A 226 -16.24 -22.68 15.96
N ALA A 227 -17.54 -22.95 15.83
CA ALA A 227 -18.18 -24.06 16.55
C ALA A 227 -19.22 -24.77 15.68
N ASP A 228 -19.19 -26.10 15.71
CA ASP A 228 -20.27 -26.96 15.20
C ASP A 228 -21.20 -27.38 16.37
N LEU A 229 -22.38 -26.77 16.41
CA LEU A 229 -23.39 -27.03 17.43
C LEU A 229 -24.32 -28.21 17.05
N GLY A 230 -24.03 -28.92 15.95
CA GLY A 230 -24.82 -30.00 15.41
C GLY A 230 -26.08 -29.57 14.65
N PHE A 231 -26.77 -28.53 15.10
CA PHE A 231 -27.91 -27.92 14.41
C PHE A 231 -27.59 -26.61 13.70
N ALA A 232 -26.43 -26.01 13.99
CA ALA A 232 -25.93 -24.75 13.38
C ALA A 232 -24.41 -24.66 13.49
N GLN A 233 -23.82 -23.91 12.59
CA GLN A 233 -22.43 -23.50 12.70
C GLN A 233 -22.38 -22.08 13.26
N LEU A 234 -21.49 -21.83 14.21
CA LEU A 234 -21.19 -20.53 14.79
C LEU A 234 -19.80 -20.08 14.31
N VAL A 235 -19.73 -18.87 13.80
CA VAL A 235 -18.43 -18.19 13.51
C VAL A 235 -18.46 -16.84 14.21
N SER A 236 -17.45 -16.58 15.04
CA SER A 236 -17.25 -15.29 15.68
C SER A 236 -15.86 -14.77 15.30
N ALA A 237 -15.80 -13.65 14.61
CA ALA A 237 -14.56 -12.99 14.24
C ALA A 237 -14.47 -11.64 14.95
N THR A 238 -13.38 -11.43 15.68
CA THR A 238 -13.06 -10.18 16.37
C THR A 238 -11.69 -9.71 15.95
N SER A 239 -11.56 -8.44 15.61
CA SER A 239 -10.29 -7.88 15.16
C SER A 239 -9.99 -6.52 15.76
N TYR A 240 -8.71 -6.23 15.84
CA TYR A 240 -8.15 -4.90 16.04
C TYR A 240 -7.24 -4.58 14.87
N TYR A 241 -7.46 -3.44 14.25
CA TYR A 241 -6.67 -2.92 13.14
C TYR A 241 -6.26 -1.48 13.43
N ASP A 242 -4.99 -1.20 13.26
CA ASP A 242 -4.38 0.11 13.41
C ASP A 242 -3.45 0.39 12.23
N GLN A 243 -3.51 1.58 11.68
CA GLN A 243 -2.70 1.98 10.53
C GLN A 243 -2.27 3.43 10.64
N ASP A 244 -0.96 3.64 10.55
CA ASP A 244 -0.35 4.94 10.34
C ASP A 244 -0.03 5.13 8.86
N LEU A 245 -0.41 6.28 8.33
CA LEU A 245 -0.11 6.71 6.96
C LEU A 245 0.55 8.07 6.98
N SER A 246 1.71 8.18 6.34
CA SER A 246 2.41 9.43 6.09
C SER A 246 2.83 9.50 4.63
N PHE A 247 2.54 10.61 3.97
CA PHE A 247 2.97 10.82 2.58
C PHE A 247 3.31 12.28 2.32
N ASN A 248 4.19 12.49 1.36
CA ASN A 248 4.48 13.78 0.77
C ASN A 248 4.53 13.64 -0.76
N GLN A 249 3.91 14.56 -1.45
CA GLN A 249 3.86 14.59 -2.92
C GLN A 249 4.23 15.97 -3.43
N ASP A 250 5.13 16.05 -4.39
CA ASP A 250 5.48 17.30 -5.07
C ASP A 250 4.42 17.69 -6.09
N ILE A 251 3.68 18.75 -5.78
CA ILE A 251 2.67 19.33 -6.68
C ILE A 251 3.11 20.64 -7.31
N THR A 252 4.39 20.97 -7.24
CA THR A 252 4.97 22.24 -7.73
C THR A 252 4.63 22.48 -9.20
N ASN A 253 4.82 21.49 -10.05
CA ASN A 253 4.53 21.60 -11.48
C ASN A 253 3.02 21.73 -11.77
N TYR A 254 2.18 21.04 -10.99
CA TYR A 254 0.72 21.20 -11.09
C TYR A 254 0.28 22.61 -10.72
N HIS A 255 0.74 23.14 -9.59
CA HIS A 255 0.41 24.49 -9.15
C HIS A 255 0.85 25.56 -10.12
N LYS A 256 2.01 25.39 -10.75
CA LYS A 256 2.48 26.31 -11.80
C LYS A 256 1.55 26.35 -12.99
N SER A 257 1.17 25.19 -13.50
CA SER A 257 0.26 25.07 -14.64
C SER A 257 -1.11 25.67 -14.31
N TYR A 258 -1.61 25.40 -13.11
CA TYR A 258 -2.89 25.90 -12.62
C TYR A 258 -2.87 27.41 -12.40
N SER A 259 -1.86 27.93 -11.71
CA SER A 259 -1.72 29.37 -11.47
C SER A 259 -1.51 30.15 -12.78
N ALA A 260 -0.77 29.60 -13.74
CA ALA A 260 -0.63 30.20 -15.05
C ALA A 260 -1.98 30.28 -15.79
N TYR A 261 -2.79 29.23 -15.72
CA TYR A 261 -4.14 29.21 -16.31
C TYR A 261 -5.05 30.27 -15.69
N TYR A 262 -5.11 30.34 -14.36
CA TYR A 262 -5.96 31.31 -13.65
C TYR A 262 -5.49 32.75 -13.81
N CYS A 263 -4.19 33.00 -13.82
CA CYS A 263 -3.65 34.32 -14.13
C CYS A 263 -4.03 34.79 -15.55
N ILE A 264 -4.20 33.87 -16.49
CA ILE A 264 -4.64 34.16 -17.85
C ILE A 264 -6.15 34.46 -17.88
N GLU A 265 -6.95 33.70 -17.14
CA GLU A 265 -8.41 33.79 -17.19
C GLU A 265 -8.98 35.00 -16.42
N TYR A 266 -8.36 35.35 -15.29
CA TYR A 266 -8.82 36.43 -14.41
C TYR A 266 -8.08 37.76 -14.53
N ALA A 267 -7.02 37.84 -15.30
CA ALA A 267 -6.33 39.09 -15.56
C ALA A 267 -6.95 39.89 -16.71
N GLY A 268 -8.07 39.46 -17.26
CA GLY A 268 -8.84 40.09 -18.33
C GLY A 268 -10.05 40.91 -17.90
N ASP A 269 -10.33 41.05 -16.56
CA ASP A 269 -11.41 41.87 -16.02
C ASP A 269 -10.89 43.19 -15.42
#